data_df30b8d365b47cf936178ede291a41cf
#
_entry.id   df30b8d365b47cf936178ede291a41cf
#
_cell.length_a   1.000
_cell.length_b   1.000
_cell.length_c   1.000
_cell.angle_alpha   90.00
_cell.angle_beta   90.00
_cell.angle_gamma   90.00
#
_symmetry.space_group_name_H-M   'P 1'
#
loop_
_entity.id
_entity.type
_entity.pdbx_description
1 polymer ?
#
loop_
_entity_poly.entity_id
_entity_poly.type
_entity_poly.pdbx_seq_one_letter_code
_entity_poly.pdbx_strand_id
1 'polypeptide(L)'
;MTKYLLGFIGLVTLFLGFSPLAIETKTYYFQTYSFYLTFISITIWFWTLLPKTISKKSISSHMPASILACIFIVFISILSPPHLRILYDETNLIGVSQAMFEHNTCYIPTQALFHNQNTYIIDHEWGIRPFVFPFFLYLIHLTKGYALSNVYLLNISAGLLTLFSFYLLLQRFFSKPLAVLGMGLLSAYPIFVFWTTSGGFEIVNLGFAIFAFYQFHCLLTSKEPLQTTRLIFTLILLAQIRYEAVLFLCTIGPFIVWQCIKHAHSRPHTIAIVAPILLLPVAWQRTLHSGDQAFMVQEGASMFGINHFLTNIQHAYAFFSGTESAYGTIPILFYISILGTLIGIIHLIRNHKQVPHTTLIFIFAATIACLLQASAILGYILGNLTRPFSIRLGIIFLPFLITPIIYLCHLITNKKNIFIAPFTLATTVIIFWGWSVASKNTPIQNLRLYQINQAYTDFFQEQDPQKQALIISPYSRCFVPDQRSAITFNYANQNWQEIMGHLQNGTVNKIYICQIADAQTKTPHNNTRLTHNARLNPLTELQIGADIFRISQISPQK
;
A
#
# COMPACT_ATOMS: atom_id res chain seq x y z
N MET A 1 22.33 -24.50 -22.48
CA MET A 1 23.11 -24.74 -21.25
C MET A 1 23.32 -23.44 -20.47
N THR A 2 23.91 -22.41 -21.03
CA THR A 2 24.25 -21.13 -20.34
C THR A 2 23.07 -20.43 -19.67
N LYS A 3 21.87 -20.40 -20.31
CA LYS A 3 20.66 -19.76 -19.76
C LYS A 3 20.15 -20.45 -18.48
N TYR A 4 20.19 -21.78 -18.43
CA TYR A 4 19.76 -22.54 -17.24
C TYR A 4 20.76 -22.38 -16.09
N LEU A 5 22.06 -22.33 -16.41
CA LEU A 5 23.11 -22.07 -15.43
C LEU A 5 22.94 -20.68 -14.79
N LEU A 6 22.69 -19.63 -15.58
CA LEU A 6 22.43 -18.28 -15.07
C LEU A 6 21.16 -18.21 -14.21
N GLY A 7 20.08 -18.89 -14.62
CA GLY A 7 18.86 -18.98 -13.81
C GLY A 7 19.10 -19.71 -12.47
N PHE A 8 19.89 -20.79 -12.49
CA PHE A 8 20.30 -21.49 -11.28
C PHE A 8 21.16 -20.60 -10.37
N ILE A 9 22.14 -19.89 -10.93
CA ILE A 9 22.94 -18.90 -10.18
C ILE A 9 22.04 -17.84 -9.55
N GLY A 10 21.05 -17.32 -10.29
CA GLY A 10 20.09 -16.35 -9.77
C GLY A 10 19.28 -16.87 -8.58
N LEU A 11 18.81 -18.12 -8.65
CA LEU A 11 18.12 -18.78 -7.53
C LEU A 11 19.05 -19.00 -6.34
N VAL A 12 20.27 -19.49 -6.57
CA VAL A 12 21.28 -19.68 -5.50
C VAL A 12 21.57 -18.33 -4.83
N THR A 13 21.72 -17.25 -5.60
CA THR A 13 21.95 -15.91 -5.06
C THR A 13 20.78 -15.45 -4.19
N LEU A 14 19.54 -15.72 -4.62
CA LEU A 14 18.36 -15.42 -3.81
C LEU A 14 18.36 -16.22 -2.50
N PHE A 15 18.66 -17.51 -2.55
CA PHE A 15 18.78 -18.34 -1.34
C PHE A 15 19.90 -17.87 -0.41
N LEU A 16 21.03 -17.41 -0.95
CA LEU A 16 22.10 -16.80 -0.17
C LEU A 16 21.65 -15.49 0.51
N GLY A 17 20.68 -14.78 -0.05
CA GLY A 17 20.05 -13.63 0.60
C GLY A 17 19.36 -13.97 1.93
N PHE A 18 18.90 -15.23 2.10
CA PHE A 18 18.36 -15.75 3.36
C PHE A 18 19.44 -16.35 4.28
N SER A 19 20.71 -16.39 3.87
CA SER A 19 21.79 -17.00 4.65
C SER A 19 22.06 -16.23 5.95
N PRO A 20 22.67 -16.86 6.97
CA PRO A 20 23.04 -16.23 8.23
C PRO A 20 24.32 -15.38 8.08
N LEU A 21 24.35 -14.42 7.15
CA LEU A 21 25.41 -13.42 7.10
C LEU A 21 25.34 -12.55 8.36
N ALA A 22 26.47 -11.97 8.77
CA ALA A 22 26.49 -10.99 9.86
C ALA A 22 25.50 -9.85 9.60
N ILE A 23 24.79 -9.44 10.64
CA ILE A 23 23.73 -8.42 10.55
C ILE A 23 24.26 -7.13 9.91
N GLU A 24 25.45 -6.68 10.32
CA GLU A 24 26.12 -5.49 9.78
C GLU A 24 26.34 -5.56 8.27
N THR A 25 26.85 -6.70 7.77
CA THR A 25 27.08 -6.93 6.35
C THR A 25 25.78 -6.93 5.56
N LYS A 26 24.72 -7.58 6.10
CA LYS A 26 23.39 -7.55 5.48
C LYS A 26 22.80 -6.15 5.46
N THR A 27 22.94 -5.40 6.54
CA THR A 27 22.47 -4.02 6.63
C THR A 27 23.11 -3.15 5.57
N TYR A 28 24.41 -3.24 5.42
CA TYR A 28 25.14 -2.50 4.38
C TYR A 28 24.63 -2.83 2.97
N TYR A 29 24.52 -4.13 2.62
CA TYR A 29 24.00 -4.54 1.32
C TYR A 29 22.54 -4.13 1.12
N PHE A 30 21.73 -4.27 2.15
CA PHE A 30 20.33 -3.89 2.13
C PHE A 30 20.15 -2.39 1.85
N GLN A 31 20.82 -1.52 2.59
CA GLN A 31 20.72 -0.08 2.43
C GLN A 31 21.23 0.38 1.06
N THR A 32 22.38 -0.15 0.63
CA THR A 32 23.07 0.31 -0.58
C THR A 32 22.47 -0.28 -1.85
N TYR A 33 22.29 -1.59 -1.91
CA TYR A 33 21.96 -2.27 -3.17
C TYR A 33 20.45 -2.40 -3.41
N SER A 34 19.61 -2.33 -2.38
CA SER A 34 18.16 -2.44 -2.59
C SER A 34 17.60 -1.34 -3.48
N PHE A 35 18.13 -0.13 -3.39
CA PHE A 35 17.78 0.96 -4.29
C PHE A 35 18.04 0.59 -5.76
N TYR A 36 19.26 0.14 -6.09
CA TYR A 36 19.64 -0.21 -7.45
C TYR A 36 18.88 -1.42 -8.00
N LEU A 37 18.65 -2.45 -7.17
CA LEU A 37 17.87 -3.63 -7.58
C LEU A 37 16.42 -3.26 -7.87
N THR A 38 15.83 -2.36 -7.07
CA THR A 38 14.48 -1.84 -7.30
C THR A 38 14.43 -1.00 -8.58
N PHE A 39 15.43 -0.13 -8.81
CA PHE A 39 15.59 0.66 -10.04
C PHE A 39 15.64 -0.24 -11.28
N ILE A 40 16.49 -1.28 -11.25
CA ILE A 40 16.61 -2.25 -12.35
C ILE A 40 15.28 -2.96 -12.60
N SER A 41 14.59 -3.40 -11.54
CA SER A 41 13.31 -4.08 -11.64
C SER A 41 12.26 -3.23 -12.36
N ILE A 42 12.13 -1.97 -11.96
CA ILE A 42 11.18 -1.01 -12.51
C ILE A 42 11.56 -0.65 -13.96
N THR A 43 12.84 -0.43 -14.23
CA THR A 43 13.32 -0.09 -15.57
C THR A 43 13.03 -1.22 -16.57
N ILE A 44 13.30 -2.46 -16.21
CA ILE A 44 13.00 -3.62 -17.06
C ILE A 44 11.47 -3.76 -17.25
N TRP A 45 10.69 -3.57 -16.19
CA TRP A 45 9.23 -3.63 -16.27
C TRP A 45 8.70 -2.56 -17.23
N PHE A 46 9.12 -1.31 -17.12
CA PHE A 46 8.75 -0.25 -18.07
C PHE A 46 9.16 -0.57 -19.50
N TRP A 47 10.38 -1.09 -19.70
CA TRP A 47 10.82 -1.53 -21.02
C TRP A 47 9.89 -2.58 -21.62
N THR A 48 9.39 -3.54 -20.83
CA THR A 48 8.44 -4.56 -21.30
C THR A 48 7.08 -3.98 -21.67
N LEU A 49 6.72 -2.82 -21.11
CA LEU A 49 5.45 -2.13 -21.38
C LEU A 49 5.50 -1.27 -22.64
N LEU A 50 6.71 -0.89 -23.11
CA LEU A 50 6.83 -0.05 -24.30
C LEU A 50 6.17 -0.76 -25.50
N PRO A 51 5.15 -0.15 -26.08
CA PRO A 51 4.45 -0.76 -27.19
C PRO A 51 5.31 -0.74 -28.45
N LYS A 52 5.39 -1.86 -29.16
CA LYS A 52 6.01 -1.90 -30.49
C LYS A 52 5.24 -1.05 -31.50
N THR A 53 3.91 -0.97 -31.37
CA THR A 53 3.02 -0.09 -32.14
C THR A 53 1.67 0.04 -31.39
N ILE A 54 1.27 1.25 -31.04
CA ILE A 54 -0.08 1.51 -30.54
C ILE A 54 -0.98 1.83 -31.75
N SER A 55 -1.94 0.96 -32.04
CA SER A 55 -2.94 1.26 -33.05
C SER A 55 -3.87 2.37 -32.55
N LYS A 56 -4.05 3.44 -33.36
CA LYS A 56 -5.01 4.54 -33.08
C LYS A 56 -6.42 3.99 -32.77
N LYS A 57 -6.83 2.91 -33.44
CA LYS A 57 -8.12 2.23 -33.22
C LYS A 57 -8.24 1.62 -31.82
N SER A 58 -7.14 1.11 -31.25
CA SER A 58 -7.13 0.59 -29.87
C SER A 58 -7.33 1.70 -28.86
N ILE A 59 -6.66 2.84 -29.03
CA ILE A 59 -6.78 4.00 -28.13
C ILE A 59 -8.23 4.51 -28.13
N SER A 60 -8.82 4.74 -29.29
CA SER A 60 -10.19 5.27 -29.40
C SER A 60 -11.23 4.35 -28.76
N SER A 61 -11.01 3.02 -28.80
CA SER A 61 -11.96 2.05 -28.28
C SER A 61 -12.06 2.01 -26.74
N HIS A 62 -11.03 2.47 -26.01
CA HIS A 62 -10.97 2.50 -24.55
C HIS A 62 -11.08 3.90 -23.96
N MET A 63 -11.06 4.94 -24.81
CA MET A 63 -11.10 6.34 -24.40
C MET A 63 -12.30 6.69 -23.48
N PRO A 64 -13.56 6.22 -23.76
CA PRO A 64 -14.68 6.51 -22.89
C PRO A 64 -14.49 5.94 -21.47
N ALA A 65 -13.94 4.73 -21.35
CA ALA A 65 -13.68 4.12 -20.06
C ALA A 65 -12.56 4.84 -19.30
N SER A 66 -11.53 5.31 -20.00
CA SER A 66 -10.46 6.11 -19.39
C SER A 66 -10.98 7.45 -18.87
N ILE A 67 -11.83 8.14 -19.63
CA ILE A 67 -12.45 9.40 -19.21
C ILE A 67 -13.31 9.17 -17.96
N LEU A 68 -14.12 8.10 -17.96
CA LEU A 68 -14.98 7.78 -16.83
C LEU A 68 -14.16 7.40 -15.57
N ALA A 69 -13.05 6.69 -15.74
CA ALA A 69 -12.12 6.43 -14.64
C ALA A 69 -11.54 7.73 -14.05
N CYS A 70 -11.17 8.70 -14.91
CA CYS A 70 -10.74 10.02 -14.46
C CYS A 70 -11.85 10.74 -13.68
N ILE A 71 -13.09 10.71 -14.17
CA ILE A 71 -14.25 11.31 -13.47
C ILE A 71 -14.42 10.67 -12.09
N PHE A 72 -14.37 9.35 -11.99
CA PHE A 72 -14.48 8.65 -10.70
C PHE A 72 -13.38 9.05 -9.73
N ILE A 73 -12.13 9.16 -10.19
CA ILE A 73 -11.00 9.54 -9.35
C ILE A 73 -11.12 11.00 -8.88
N VAL A 74 -11.57 11.92 -9.72
CA VAL A 74 -11.84 13.30 -9.30
C VAL A 74 -12.93 13.32 -8.22
N PHE A 75 -14.03 12.60 -8.41
CA PHE A 75 -15.07 12.47 -7.40
C PHE A 75 -14.56 11.89 -6.08
N ILE A 76 -13.77 10.82 -6.14
CA ILE A 76 -13.12 10.20 -4.96
C ILE A 76 -12.28 11.24 -4.21
N SER A 77 -11.48 12.04 -4.92
CA SER A 77 -10.62 13.06 -4.32
C SER A 77 -11.39 14.21 -3.66
N ILE A 78 -12.60 14.51 -4.16
CA ILE A 78 -13.50 15.51 -3.57
C ILE A 78 -14.17 14.94 -2.31
N LEU A 79 -14.67 13.70 -2.38
CA LEU A 79 -15.39 13.05 -1.28
C LEU A 79 -14.49 12.68 -0.11
N SER A 80 -13.25 12.36 -0.38
CA SER A 80 -12.26 11.97 0.60
C SER A 80 -10.97 12.75 0.34
N PRO A 81 -10.81 13.95 0.92
CA PRO A 81 -9.62 14.76 0.74
C PRO A 81 -8.34 14.00 1.11
N PRO A 82 -7.24 14.22 0.37
CA PRO A 82 -5.97 13.55 0.62
C PRO A 82 -5.41 13.85 2.02
N HIS A 83 -5.09 12.82 2.79
CA HIS A 83 -4.41 12.92 4.08
C HIS A 83 -3.78 11.58 4.49
N LEU A 84 -2.80 11.62 5.39
CA LEU A 84 -2.23 10.41 5.97
C LEU A 84 -3.24 9.76 6.93
N ARG A 85 -3.37 8.43 6.86
CA ARG A 85 -4.37 7.67 7.63
C ARG A 85 -3.74 6.75 8.66
N ILE A 86 -2.62 6.11 8.32
CA ILE A 86 -1.87 5.23 9.22
C ILE A 86 -0.47 5.79 9.35
N LEU A 87 -0.34 6.70 10.29
CA LEU A 87 0.79 7.60 10.41
C LEU A 87 2.15 6.90 10.32
N TYR A 88 2.40 5.87 11.15
CA TYR A 88 3.72 5.21 11.15
C TYR A 88 4.04 4.47 9.85
N ASP A 89 3.08 3.73 9.29
CA ASP A 89 3.34 2.98 8.06
C ASP A 89 3.56 3.91 6.86
N GLU A 90 2.74 4.96 6.76
CA GLU A 90 2.80 5.90 5.65
C GLU A 90 4.02 6.81 5.74
N THR A 91 4.34 7.34 6.94
CA THR A 91 5.54 8.16 7.15
C THR A 91 6.84 7.37 6.94
N ASN A 92 6.85 6.07 7.28
CA ASN A 92 7.99 5.20 6.99
C ASN A 92 8.21 5.04 5.49
N LEU A 93 7.15 4.83 4.71
CA LEU A 93 7.24 4.74 3.24
C LEU A 93 7.73 6.05 2.61
N ILE A 94 7.22 7.19 3.09
CA ILE A 94 7.63 8.51 2.63
C ILE A 94 9.08 8.79 3.04
N GLY A 95 9.48 8.45 4.27
CA GLY A 95 10.86 8.59 4.75
C GLY A 95 11.86 7.79 3.91
N VAL A 96 11.52 6.54 3.54
CA VAL A 96 12.36 5.76 2.60
C VAL A 96 12.48 6.46 1.25
N SER A 97 11.38 7.02 0.71
CA SER A 97 11.44 7.75 -0.56
C SER A 97 12.26 9.03 -0.48
N GLN A 98 12.26 9.69 0.69
CA GLN A 98 13.14 10.82 0.99
C GLN A 98 14.61 10.41 0.94
N ALA A 99 14.98 9.32 1.64
CA ALA A 99 16.34 8.80 1.64
C ALA A 99 16.79 8.36 0.23
N MET A 100 15.87 7.80 -0.57
CA MET A 100 16.14 7.51 -1.97
C MET A 100 16.41 8.79 -2.78
N PHE A 101 15.64 9.86 -2.53
CA PHE A 101 15.77 11.13 -3.25
C PHE A 101 17.05 11.89 -2.88
N GLU A 102 17.39 11.92 -1.59
CA GLU A 102 18.53 12.70 -1.08
C GLU A 102 19.86 11.93 -1.18
N HIS A 103 19.84 10.59 -0.98
CA HIS A 103 21.04 9.78 -0.77
C HIS A 103 21.13 8.50 -1.61
N ASN A 104 20.14 8.17 -2.45
CA ASN A 104 20.05 6.92 -3.21
C ASN A 104 20.14 5.65 -2.32
N THR A 105 19.58 5.71 -1.11
CA THR A 105 19.62 4.66 -0.09
C THR A 105 18.23 4.30 0.41
N CYS A 106 18.12 3.16 1.11
CA CYS A 106 16.84 2.61 1.58
C CYS A 106 16.79 2.53 3.11
N TYR A 107 16.77 3.67 3.79
CA TYR A 107 16.54 3.77 5.23
C TYR A 107 15.38 4.72 5.55
N ILE A 108 14.92 4.73 6.79
CA ILE A 108 13.88 5.62 7.30
C ILE A 108 14.56 6.66 8.18
N PRO A 109 14.63 7.94 7.82
CA PRO A 109 15.08 8.99 8.73
C PRO A 109 14.14 9.08 9.94
N THR A 110 14.66 8.92 11.14
CA THR A 110 13.88 8.98 12.37
C THR A 110 14.06 10.28 13.12
N GLN A 111 15.24 10.90 12.95
CA GLN A 111 15.62 12.19 13.53
C GLN A 111 16.45 12.98 12.51
N ALA A 112 16.13 14.25 12.31
CA ALA A 112 16.84 15.10 11.37
C ALA A 112 16.77 16.57 11.75
N LEU A 113 17.79 17.34 11.30
CA LEU A 113 17.78 18.80 11.27
C LEU A 113 17.73 19.28 9.82
N PHE A 114 16.86 20.23 9.56
CA PHE A 114 16.73 20.89 8.25
C PHE A 114 17.20 22.34 8.39
N HIS A 115 18.27 22.69 7.70
CA HIS A 115 18.81 24.04 7.72
C HIS A 115 19.38 24.41 6.36
N ASN A 116 19.02 25.59 5.82
CA ASN A 116 19.50 26.12 4.54
C ASN A 116 19.38 25.12 3.37
N GLN A 117 18.20 24.45 3.26
CA GLN A 117 17.91 23.44 2.25
C GLN A 117 18.73 22.14 2.37
N ASN A 118 19.56 22.00 3.39
CA ASN A 118 20.28 20.77 3.66
C ASN A 118 19.57 19.95 4.73
N THR A 119 19.56 18.64 4.54
CA THR A 119 19.05 17.66 5.51
C THR A 119 20.23 17.00 6.23
N TYR A 120 20.27 17.15 7.53
CA TYR A 120 21.26 16.48 8.39
C TYR A 120 20.55 15.37 9.14
N ILE A 121 20.73 14.13 8.69
CA ILE A 121 20.15 12.95 9.33
C ILE A 121 20.97 12.66 10.61
N ILE A 122 20.29 12.72 11.76
CA ILE A 122 20.88 12.43 13.07
C ILE A 122 20.78 10.93 13.35
N ASP A 123 19.63 10.33 13.00
CA ASP A 123 19.38 8.92 13.27
C ASP A 123 18.43 8.35 12.22
N HIS A 124 18.59 7.05 11.95
CA HIS A 124 17.78 6.35 10.95
C HIS A 124 17.57 4.88 11.34
N GLU A 125 16.48 4.32 10.85
CA GLU A 125 16.16 2.91 10.97
C GLU A 125 16.11 2.24 9.59
N TRP A 126 16.16 0.93 9.56
CA TRP A 126 16.02 0.18 8.31
C TRP A 126 14.58 0.23 7.81
N GLY A 127 14.40 0.31 6.50
CA GLY A 127 13.08 0.28 5.90
C GLY A 127 12.37 -1.05 6.17
N ILE A 128 11.32 -1.03 7.02
CA ILE A 128 10.56 -2.23 7.39
C ILE A 128 9.65 -2.69 6.24
N ARG A 129 9.30 -1.79 5.32
CA ARG A 129 8.35 -2.04 4.23
C ARG A 129 9.07 -2.21 2.90
N PRO A 130 8.55 -3.05 1.96
CA PRO A 130 9.16 -3.23 0.64
C PRO A 130 9.26 -1.92 -0.15
N PHE A 131 10.19 -1.86 -1.13
CA PHE A 131 10.70 -0.61 -1.67
C PHE A 131 10.06 -0.11 -2.97
N VAL A 132 9.24 -0.90 -3.65
CA VAL A 132 8.65 -0.47 -4.94
C VAL A 132 7.73 0.73 -4.79
N PHE A 133 6.92 0.80 -3.72
CA PHE A 133 6.09 1.98 -3.47
C PHE A 133 6.93 3.24 -3.17
N PRO A 134 7.90 3.22 -2.21
CA PRO A 134 8.82 4.34 -2.01
C PRO A 134 9.56 4.75 -3.29
N PHE A 135 9.93 3.80 -4.14
CA PHE A 135 10.62 4.10 -5.39
C PHE A 135 9.73 4.80 -6.42
N PHE A 136 8.46 4.42 -6.56
CA PHE A 136 7.53 5.17 -7.39
C PHE A 136 7.33 6.59 -6.86
N LEU A 137 7.29 6.78 -5.55
CA LEU A 137 7.23 8.09 -4.94
C LEU A 137 8.50 8.91 -5.20
N TYR A 138 9.68 8.28 -5.12
CA TYR A 138 10.96 8.86 -5.50
C TYR A 138 10.96 9.37 -6.94
N LEU A 139 10.39 8.62 -7.91
CA LEU A 139 10.28 9.09 -9.31
C LEU A 139 9.43 10.37 -9.44
N ILE A 140 8.40 10.50 -8.61
CA ILE A 140 7.61 11.75 -8.57
C ILE A 140 8.43 12.88 -7.95
N HIS A 141 9.19 12.61 -6.89
CA HIS A 141 10.11 13.59 -6.29
C HIS A 141 11.16 14.08 -7.29
N LEU A 142 11.71 13.21 -8.15
CA LEU A 142 12.65 13.59 -9.19
C LEU A 142 12.05 14.60 -10.21
N THR A 143 10.76 14.50 -10.46
CA THR A 143 10.10 15.36 -11.47
C THR A 143 9.52 16.65 -10.91
N LYS A 144 9.08 16.63 -9.63
CA LYS A 144 8.35 17.75 -9.00
C LYS A 144 9.10 18.41 -7.84
N GLY A 145 10.26 17.88 -7.47
CA GLY A 145 10.89 18.18 -6.19
C GLY A 145 10.28 17.39 -5.05
N TYR A 146 11.00 17.31 -3.93
CA TYR A 146 10.51 16.63 -2.75
C TYR A 146 9.35 17.39 -2.10
N ALA A 147 8.24 16.72 -1.89
CA ALA A 147 7.10 17.20 -1.10
C ALA A 147 6.30 16.02 -0.55
N LEU A 148 5.83 16.13 0.69
CA LEU A 148 4.98 15.11 1.31
C LEU A 148 3.71 14.85 0.48
N SER A 149 3.11 15.89 -0.10
CA SER A 149 1.92 15.79 -0.93
C SER A 149 2.07 14.93 -2.19
N ASN A 150 3.30 14.65 -2.63
CA ASN A 150 3.56 13.78 -3.78
C ASN A 150 3.06 12.34 -3.57
N VAL A 151 2.96 11.88 -2.31
CA VAL A 151 2.41 10.56 -2.01
C VAL A 151 0.93 10.43 -2.39
N TYR A 152 0.17 11.50 -2.24
CA TYR A 152 -1.24 11.51 -2.65
C TYR A 152 -1.38 11.48 -4.17
N LEU A 153 -0.50 12.20 -4.89
CA LEU A 153 -0.46 12.15 -6.34
C LEU A 153 -0.16 10.72 -6.84
N LEU A 154 0.78 10.02 -6.18
CA LEU A 154 1.08 8.62 -6.48
C LEU A 154 -0.17 7.76 -6.32
N ASN A 155 -0.86 7.84 -5.18
CA ASN A 155 -2.01 6.99 -4.89
C ASN A 155 -3.24 7.32 -5.75
N ILE A 156 -3.50 8.59 -6.02
CA ILE A 156 -4.57 9.02 -6.94
C ILE A 156 -4.29 8.47 -8.36
N SER A 157 -3.04 8.57 -8.83
CA SER A 157 -2.64 8.01 -10.12
C SER A 157 -2.74 6.48 -10.15
N ALA A 158 -2.32 5.81 -9.07
CA ALA A 158 -2.47 4.37 -8.92
C ALA A 158 -3.94 3.94 -8.86
N GLY A 159 -4.82 4.71 -8.20
CA GLY A 159 -6.26 4.49 -8.21
C GLY A 159 -6.85 4.53 -9.61
N LEU A 160 -6.46 5.52 -10.41
CA LEU A 160 -6.85 5.62 -11.83
C LEU A 160 -6.41 4.38 -12.63
N LEU A 161 -5.14 4.00 -12.51
CA LEU A 161 -4.60 2.82 -13.19
C LEU A 161 -5.25 1.53 -12.69
N THR A 162 -5.62 1.44 -11.42
CA THR A 162 -6.34 0.31 -10.83
C THR A 162 -7.73 0.15 -11.43
N LEU A 163 -8.51 1.23 -11.49
CA LEU A 163 -9.83 1.24 -12.12
C LEU A 163 -9.76 0.83 -13.58
N PHE A 164 -8.81 1.39 -14.32
CA PHE A 164 -8.63 1.08 -15.72
C PHE A 164 -8.16 -0.36 -15.96
N SER A 165 -7.22 -0.86 -15.15
CA SER A 165 -6.76 -2.25 -15.20
C SER A 165 -7.88 -3.22 -14.89
N PHE A 166 -8.76 -2.91 -13.94
CA PHE A 166 -9.91 -3.73 -13.61
C PHE A 166 -10.94 -3.76 -14.77
N TYR A 167 -11.22 -2.61 -15.37
CA TYR A 167 -12.01 -2.54 -16.60
C TYR A 167 -11.44 -3.44 -17.71
N LEU A 168 -10.12 -3.36 -17.97
CA LEU A 168 -9.47 -4.19 -18.99
C LEU A 168 -9.56 -5.69 -18.67
N LEU A 169 -9.40 -6.06 -17.40
CA LEU A 169 -9.55 -7.45 -16.96
C LEU A 169 -10.98 -7.96 -17.17
N LEU A 170 -11.98 -7.22 -16.71
CA LEU A 170 -13.39 -7.59 -16.86
C LEU A 170 -13.82 -7.68 -18.33
N GLN A 171 -13.29 -6.82 -19.19
CA GLN A 171 -13.58 -6.84 -20.63
C GLN A 171 -13.09 -8.12 -21.34
N ARG A 172 -12.19 -8.90 -20.70
CA ARG A 172 -11.78 -10.21 -21.23
C ARG A 172 -12.87 -11.27 -21.12
N PHE A 173 -13.83 -11.06 -20.22
CA PHE A 173 -14.89 -12.03 -19.91
C PHE A 173 -16.30 -11.49 -20.17
N PHE A 174 -16.46 -10.16 -20.14
CA PHE A 174 -17.76 -9.49 -20.17
C PHE A 174 -17.81 -8.40 -21.24
N SER A 175 -19.03 -7.96 -21.56
CA SER A 175 -19.25 -6.82 -22.47
C SER A 175 -18.68 -5.51 -21.88
N LYS A 176 -18.38 -4.53 -22.75
CA LYS A 176 -17.87 -3.23 -22.34
C LYS A 176 -18.75 -2.53 -21.29
N PRO A 177 -20.08 -2.47 -21.40
CA PRO A 177 -20.92 -1.86 -20.38
C PRO A 177 -20.79 -2.54 -19.01
N LEU A 178 -20.74 -3.88 -18.97
CA LEU A 178 -20.55 -4.62 -17.73
C LEU A 178 -19.16 -4.42 -17.13
N ALA A 179 -18.13 -4.28 -17.94
CA ALA A 179 -16.79 -3.95 -17.45
C ALA A 179 -16.73 -2.54 -16.87
N VAL A 180 -17.42 -1.56 -17.48
CA VAL A 180 -17.57 -0.19 -16.94
C VAL A 180 -18.35 -0.22 -15.62
N LEU A 181 -19.40 -1.03 -15.54
CA LEU A 181 -20.15 -1.22 -14.31
C LEU A 181 -19.26 -1.74 -13.17
N GLY A 182 -18.45 -2.77 -13.45
CA GLY A 182 -17.51 -3.31 -12.45
C GLY A 182 -16.50 -2.27 -11.97
N MET A 183 -15.99 -1.44 -12.89
CA MET A 183 -15.13 -0.30 -12.55
C MET A 183 -15.86 0.71 -11.65
N GLY A 184 -17.11 1.02 -11.93
CA GLY A 184 -17.95 1.89 -11.11
C GLY A 184 -18.19 1.32 -9.70
N LEU A 185 -18.51 0.02 -9.60
CA LEU A 185 -18.68 -0.64 -8.30
C LEU A 185 -17.38 -0.63 -7.48
N LEU A 186 -16.22 -0.83 -8.11
CA LEU A 186 -14.93 -0.73 -7.42
C LEU A 186 -14.68 0.67 -6.89
N SER A 187 -14.96 1.70 -7.70
CA SER A 187 -14.81 3.11 -7.31
C SER A 187 -15.75 3.53 -6.17
N ALA A 188 -16.88 2.85 -6.02
CA ALA A 188 -17.89 3.13 -5.00
C ALA A 188 -17.59 2.47 -3.65
N TYR A 189 -16.71 1.48 -3.61
CA TYR A 189 -16.38 0.81 -2.36
C TYR A 189 -15.66 1.78 -1.40
N PRO A 190 -16.19 2.05 -0.20
CA PRO A 190 -15.61 3.05 0.71
C PRO A 190 -14.14 2.78 1.03
N ILE A 191 -13.75 1.51 1.21
CA ILE A 191 -12.36 1.13 1.44
C ILE A 191 -11.45 1.50 0.24
N PHE A 192 -11.93 1.42 -1.00
CA PHE A 192 -11.18 1.87 -2.18
C PHE A 192 -11.02 3.39 -2.19
N VAL A 193 -12.10 4.12 -1.86
CA VAL A 193 -12.10 5.59 -1.75
C VAL A 193 -11.06 6.05 -0.73
N PHE A 194 -11.08 5.47 0.46
CA PHE A 194 -10.16 5.86 1.54
C PHE A 194 -8.69 5.67 1.15
N TRP A 195 -8.33 4.52 0.61
CA TRP A 195 -6.94 4.23 0.34
C TRP A 195 -6.42 4.87 -0.95
N THR A 196 -7.30 5.28 -1.87
CA THR A 196 -6.92 6.05 -3.06
C THR A 196 -6.38 7.44 -2.70
N THR A 197 -6.81 8.00 -1.57
CA THR A 197 -6.40 9.34 -1.11
C THR A 197 -5.52 9.30 0.14
N SER A 198 -4.93 8.13 0.46
CA SER A 198 -4.00 7.93 1.58
C SER A 198 -2.54 8.06 1.17
N GLY A 199 -1.62 7.91 2.12
CA GLY A 199 -0.17 7.80 1.90
C GLY A 199 0.34 6.37 1.81
N GLY A 200 -0.53 5.34 1.89
CA GLY A 200 -0.15 3.93 1.95
C GLY A 200 -0.03 3.26 0.58
N PHE A 201 0.51 2.06 0.56
CA PHE A 201 0.77 1.26 -0.64
C PHE A 201 -0.40 0.38 -1.09
N GLU A 202 -1.55 0.43 -0.42
CA GLU A 202 -2.68 -0.48 -0.61
C GLU A 202 -3.25 -0.43 -2.02
N ILE A 203 -3.43 0.78 -2.56
CA ILE A 203 -3.96 0.99 -3.92
C ILE A 203 -2.96 0.53 -4.98
N VAL A 204 -1.68 0.82 -4.78
CA VAL A 204 -0.63 0.37 -5.70
C VAL A 204 -0.58 -1.16 -5.72
N ASN A 205 -0.67 -1.80 -4.54
CA ASN A 205 -0.71 -3.26 -4.42
C ASN A 205 -1.92 -3.86 -5.16
N LEU A 206 -3.13 -3.32 -4.94
CA LEU A 206 -4.34 -3.75 -5.62
C LEU A 206 -4.22 -3.59 -7.15
N GLY A 207 -3.72 -2.45 -7.60
CA GLY A 207 -3.54 -2.16 -9.02
C GLY A 207 -2.59 -3.15 -9.70
N PHE A 208 -1.45 -3.42 -9.08
CA PHE A 208 -0.49 -4.41 -9.59
C PHE A 208 -1.04 -5.84 -9.56
N ALA A 209 -1.82 -6.22 -8.53
CA ALA A 209 -2.47 -7.53 -8.47
C ALA A 209 -3.50 -7.71 -9.61
N ILE A 210 -4.36 -6.73 -9.84
CA ILE A 210 -5.33 -6.74 -10.95
C ILE A 210 -4.60 -6.77 -12.30
N PHE A 211 -3.55 -5.96 -12.45
CA PHE A 211 -2.76 -5.92 -13.67
C PHE A 211 -2.02 -7.25 -13.91
N ALA A 212 -1.52 -7.92 -12.86
CA ALA A 212 -0.92 -9.24 -12.96
C ALA A 212 -1.94 -10.29 -13.48
N PHE A 213 -3.17 -10.29 -12.98
CA PHE A 213 -4.24 -11.14 -13.50
C PHE A 213 -4.60 -10.83 -14.96
N TYR A 214 -4.66 -9.54 -15.31
CA TYR A 214 -4.86 -9.16 -16.72
C TYR A 214 -3.73 -9.70 -17.61
N GLN A 215 -2.48 -9.53 -17.20
CA GLN A 215 -1.32 -10.04 -17.92
C GLN A 215 -1.29 -11.58 -17.96
N PHE A 216 -1.71 -12.24 -16.89
CA PHE A 216 -1.84 -13.70 -16.86
C PHE A 216 -2.88 -14.20 -17.87
N HIS A 217 -4.04 -13.56 -17.94
CA HIS A 217 -5.02 -13.88 -18.97
C HIS A 217 -4.46 -13.67 -20.39
N CYS A 218 -3.72 -12.59 -20.61
CA CYS A 218 -3.04 -12.34 -21.87
C CYS A 218 -2.02 -13.44 -22.20
N LEU A 219 -1.27 -13.94 -21.23
CA LEU A 219 -0.34 -15.06 -21.42
C LEU A 219 -1.06 -16.35 -21.88
N LEU A 220 -2.25 -16.61 -21.32
CA LEU A 220 -3.05 -17.80 -21.69
C LEU A 220 -3.67 -17.70 -23.09
N THR A 221 -3.85 -16.50 -23.64
CA THR A 221 -4.61 -16.25 -24.88
C THR A 221 -3.78 -15.64 -26.02
N SER A 222 -2.66 -15.00 -25.72
CA SER A 222 -1.80 -14.32 -26.69
C SER A 222 -0.55 -15.15 -27.02
N LYS A 223 -0.01 -14.95 -28.22
CA LYS A 223 1.26 -15.52 -28.66
C LYS A 223 2.41 -14.49 -28.63
N GLU A 224 2.25 -13.39 -27.92
CA GLU A 224 3.26 -12.31 -27.83
C GLU A 224 4.47 -12.77 -27.01
N PRO A 225 5.70 -12.78 -27.57
CA PRO A 225 6.89 -13.30 -26.88
C PRO A 225 7.25 -12.55 -25.59
N LEU A 226 6.97 -11.24 -25.50
CA LEU A 226 7.25 -10.44 -24.31
C LEU A 226 6.22 -10.58 -23.19
N GLN A 227 5.08 -11.24 -23.46
CA GLN A 227 3.99 -11.33 -22.50
C GLN A 227 4.41 -12.04 -21.20
N THR A 228 5.16 -13.14 -21.33
CA THR A 228 5.67 -13.89 -20.18
C THR A 228 6.67 -13.05 -19.36
N THR A 229 7.59 -12.37 -20.04
CA THR A 229 8.58 -11.49 -19.39
C THR A 229 7.88 -10.36 -18.64
N ARG A 230 6.90 -9.71 -19.26
CA ARG A 230 6.09 -8.65 -18.67
C ARG A 230 5.38 -9.12 -17.40
N LEU A 231 4.75 -10.30 -17.43
CA LEU A 231 4.08 -10.88 -16.27
C LEU A 231 5.07 -11.21 -15.15
N ILE A 232 6.25 -11.80 -15.45
CA ILE A 232 7.27 -12.10 -14.46
C ILE A 232 7.70 -10.82 -13.72
N PHE A 233 8.02 -9.75 -14.45
CA PHE A 233 8.45 -8.49 -13.82
C PHE A 233 7.29 -7.78 -13.10
N THR A 234 6.05 -7.92 -13.56
CA THR A 234 4.87 -7.43 -12.81
C THR A 234 4.75 -8.15 -11.47
N LEU A 235 4.93 -9.48 -11.44
CA LEU A 235 4.87 -10.27 -10.20
C LEU A 235 6.04 -9.97 -9.25
N ILE A 236 7.24 -9.71 -9.78
CA ILE A 236 8.40 -9.29 -8.98
C ILE A 236 8.13 -7.95 -8.32
N LEU A 237 7.63 -6.97 -9.06
CA LEU A 237 7.28 -5.68 -8.49
C LEU A 237 6.16 -5.81 -7.45
N LEU A 238 5.14 -6.61 -7.74
CA LEU A 238 4.04 -6.88 -6.81
C LEU A 238 4.56 -7.47 -5.49
N ALA A 239 5.46 -8.45 -5.54
CA ALA A 239 6.10 -9.04 -4.36
C ALA A 239 6.97 -8.03 -3.57
N GLN A 240 7.42 -6.95 -4.22
CA GLN A 240 8.18 -5.85 -3.59
C GLN A 240 7.31 -4.65 -3.20
N ILE A 241 5.97 -4.73 -3.32
CA ILE A 241 5.04 -3.73 -2.78
C ILE A 241 4.58 -4.13 -1.38
N ARG A 242 4.21 -5.41 -1.18
CA ARG A 242 3.77 -5.96 0.09
C ARG A 242 4.28 -7.38 0.28
N TYR A 243 4.55 -7.78 1.53
CA TYR A 243 5.10 -9.11 1.82
C TYR A 243 4.18 -10.25 1.40
N GLU A 244 2.88 -10.14 1.70
CA GLU A 244 1.88 -11.14 1.33
C GLU A 244 1.64 -11.23 -0.18
N ALA A 245 2.01 -10.19 -0.93
CA ALA A 245 1.86 -10.20 -2.38
C ALA A 245 2.79 -11.22 -3.08
N VAL A 246 3.82 -11.73 -2.40
CA VAL A 246 4.61 -12.86 -2.91
C VAL A 246 3.76 -14.10 -3.20
N LEU A 247 2.61 -14.25 -2.54
CA LEU A 247 1.68 -15.36 -2.78
C LEU A 247 1.10 -15.35 -4.21
N PHE A 248 0.98 -14.18 -4.84
CA PHE A 248 0.61 -14.12 -6.26
C PHE A 248 1.69 -14.73 -7.16
N LEU A 249 2.97 -14.52 -6.85
CA LEU A 249 4.08 -15.16 -7.55
C LEU A 249 4.04 -16.68 -7.35
N CYS A 250 3.81 -17.15 -6.12
CA CYS A 250 3.67 -18.57 -5.81
C CYS A 250 2.48 -19.21 -6.53
N THR A 251 1.39 -18.48 -6.74
CA THR A 251 0.18 -18.98 -7.42
C THR A 251 0.33 -18.99 -8.93
N ILE A 252 0.76 -17.86 -9.52
CA ILE A 252 0.80 -17.68 -10.98
C ILE A 252 2.08 -18.29 -11.57
N GLY A 253 3.19 -18.31 -10.80
CA GLY A 253 4.48 -18.82 -11.24
C GLY A 253 4.46 -20.24 -11.81
N PRO A 254 3.85 -21.24 -11.15
CA PRO A 254 3.72 -22.60 -11.71
C PRO A 254 3.03 -22.64 -13.08
N PHE A 255 2.01 -21.79 -13.29
CA PHE A 255 1.34 -21.71 -14.60
C PHE A 255 2.23 -21.06 -15.66
N ILE A 256 3.06 -20.09 -15.30
CA ILE A 256 4.07 -19.52 -16.21
C ILE A 256 5.03 -20.62 -16.65
N VAL A 257 5.58 -21.40 -15.71
CA VAL A 257 6.49 -22.51 -16.00
C VAL A 257 5.82 -23.53 -16.91
N TRP A 258 4.59 -23.94 -16.58
CA TRP A 258 3.82 -24.87 -17.39
C TRP A 258 3.60 -24.35 -18.83
N GLN A 259 3.23 -23.08 -19.00
CA GLN A 259 3.08 -22.46 -20.32
C GLN A 259 4.41 -22.43 -21.12
N CYS A 260 5.52 -22.13 -20.45
CA CYS A 260 6.83 -22.10 -21.08
C CYS A 260 7.31 -23.49 -21.54
N ILE A 261 6.94 -24.55 -20.82
CA ILE A 261 7.23 -25.94 -21.20
C ILE A 261 6.36 -26.36 -22.39
N LYS A 262 5.05 -26.06 -22.32
CA LYS A 262 4.08 -26.49 -23.31
C LYS A 262 4.18 -25.72 -24.64
N HIS A 263 4.54 -24.45 -24.58
CA HIS A 263 4.50 -23.54 -25.73
C HIS A 263 5.82 -22.76 -25.89
N ALA A 264 6.54 -23.01 -26.99
CA ALA A 264 7.83 -22.33 -27.24
C ALA A 264 7.72 -20.80 -27.35
N HIS A 265 6.60 -20.28 -27.86
CA HIS A 265 6.35 -18.84 -27.94
C HIS A 265 6.10 -18.16 -26.58
N SER A 266 5.75 -18.92 -25.55
CA SER A 266 5.58 -18.42 -24.18
C SER A 266 6.88 -18.34 -23.39
N ARG A 267 8.02 -18.72 -23.99
CA ARG A 267 9.32 -18.66 -23.31
C ARG A 267 9.69 -17.20 -23.05
N PRO A 268 10.11 -16.87 -21.81
CA PRO A 268 10.44 -15.49 -21.48
C PRO A 268 11.70 -15.03 -22.21
N HIS A 269 11.83 -13.73 -22.39
CA HIS A 269 13.06 -13.13 -22.87
C HIS A 269 14.22 -13.42 -21.92
N THR A 270 15.45 -13.48 -22.45
CA THR A 270 16.65 -13.83 -21.68
C THR A 270 16.85 -12.97 -20.41
N ILE A 271 16.41 -11.72 -20.45
CA ILE A 271 16.48 -10.80 -19.30
C ILE A 271 15.70 -11.31 -18.07
N ALA A 272 14.69 -12.16 -18.24
CA ALA A 272 13.94 -12.75 -17.13
C ALA A 272 14.79 -13.70 -16.26
N ILE A 273 16.00 -14.05 -16.71
CA ILE A 273 16.96 -14.83 -15.92
C ILE A 273 17.39 -14.06 -14.65
N VAL A 274 17.47 -12.73 -14.72
CA VAL A 274 17.84 -11.90 -13.55
C VAL A 274 16.72 -11.78 -12.51
N ALA A 275 15.50 -12.20 -12.86
CA ALA A 275 14.32 -12.05 -12.03
C ALA A 275 14.48 -12.53 -10.57
N PRO A 276 15.09 -13.71 -10.27
CA PRO A 276 15.26 -14.15 -8.89
C PRO A 276 16.15 -13.21 -8.06
N ILE A 277 17.20 -12.65 -8.67
CA ILE A 277 18.13 -11.72 -7.98
C ILE A 277 17.41 -10.44 -7.55
N LEU A 278 16.44 -10.00 -8.34
CA LEU A 278 15.67 -8.78 -8.06
C LEU A 278 14.74 -8.92 -6.84
N LEU A 279 14.56 -10.12 -6.30
CA LEU A 279 13.83 -10.35 -5.03
C LEU A 279 14.74 -10.26 -3.79
N LEU A 280 16.06 -10.08 -3.95
CA LEU A 280 17.00 -9.96 -2.82
C LEU A 280 16.59 -8.89 -1.79
N PRO A 281 16.09 -7.69 -2.17
CA PRO A 281 15.65 -6.71 -1.18
C PRO A 281 14.61 -7.26 -0.21
N VAL A 282 13.65 -8.05 -0.70
CA VAL A 282 12.62 -8.69 0.14
C VAL A 282 13.23 -9.78 1.03
N ALA A 283 14.17 -10.57 0.51
CA ALA A 283 14.84 -11.60 1.26
C ALA A 283 15.70 -11.02 2.40
N TRP A 284 16.50 -10.00 2.13
CA TRP A 284 17.31 -9.31 3.14
C TRP A 284 16.43 -8.66 4.21
N GLN A 285 15.39 -7.94 3.79
CA GLN A 285 14.46 -7.29 4.70
C GLN A 285 13.82 -8.28 5.65
N ARG A 286 13.37 -9.44 5.14
CA ARG A 286 12.77 -10.48 5.95
C ARG A 286 13.72 -11.05 6.99
N THR A 287 15.00 -11.23 6.64
CA THR A 287 16.01 -11.77 7.56
C THR A 287 16.52 -10.75 8.58
N LEU A 288 16.54 -9.46 8.24
CA LEU A 288 16.88 -8.37 9.17
C LEU A 288 15.80 -8.13 10.22
N HIS A 289 14.53 -8.37 9.87
CA HIS A 289 13.37 -8.16 10.76
C HIS A 289 12.80 -9.45 11.34
N SER A 290 13.57 -10.54 11.37
CA SER A 290 13.12 -11.83 11.90
C SER A 290 13.06 -11.91 13.44
N GLY A 291 13.44 -10.86 14.16
CA GLY A 291 13.35 -10.79 15.62
C GLY A 291 11.98 -10.34 16.12
N ASP A 292 11.58 -10.81 17.31
CA ASP A 292 10.28 -10.54 17.95
C ASP A 292 9.99 -9.05 18.22
N GLN A 293 11.01 -8.20 18.17
CA GLN A 293 10.89 -6.76 18.39
C GLN A 293 10.17 -6.01 17.25
N ALA A 294 10.13 -6.58 16.05
CA ALA A 294 9.59 -5.88 14.86
C ALA A 294 8.08 -5.61 14.91
N PHE A 295 7.29 -6.34 15.74
CA PHE A 295 5.83 -6.27 15.73
C PHE A 295 5.17 -6.13 17.10
N MET A 296 5.91 -5.87 18.19
CA MET A 296 5.37 -5.81 19.57
C MET A 296 4.46 -7.00 19.92
N VAL A 297 4.82 -8.19 19.45
CA VAL A 297 4.12 -9.42 19.79
C VAL A 297 4.54 -9.80 21.22
N GLN A 298 3.59 -10.04 22.11
CA GLN A 298 3.88 -10.51 23.45
C GLN A 298 4.74 -11.77 23.38
N GLU A 299 5.73 -11.89 24.27
CA GLU A 299 6.56 -13.09 24.37
C GLU A 299 5.69 -14.36 24.38
N GLY A 300 5.98 -15.28 23.46
CA GLY A 300 5.25 -16.54 23.30
C GLY A 300 4.00 -16.49 22.41
N ALA A 301 3.59 -15.33 21.88
CA ALA A 301 2.47 -15.27 20.94
C ALA A 301 2.93 -15.53 19.50
N SER A 302 2.28 -16.47 18.80
CA SER A 302 2.53 -16.73 17.38
C SER A 302 1.97 -15.63 16.51
N MET A 303 2.76 -15.13 15.55
CA MET A 303 2.29 -14.16 14.54
C MET A 303 1.21 -14.75 13.62
N PHE A 304 1.30 -16.04 13.32
CA PHE A 304 0.39 -16.75 12.43
C PHE A 304 -0.13 -18.02 13.14
N GLY A 305 -1.41 -18.30 12.99
CA GLY A 305 -2.00 -19.50 13.58
C GLY A 305 -3.44 -19.76 13.16
N ILE A 306 -3.85 -21.01 13.33
CA ILE A 306 -5.23 -21.45 13.04
C ILE A 306 -6.24 -20.75 13.96
N ASN A 307 -5.88 -20.46 15.21
CA ASN A 307 -6.74 -19.75 16.15
C ASN A 307 -7.01 -18.31 15.67
N HIS A 308 -5.98 -17.63 15.14
CA HIS A 308 -6.16 -16.32 14.51
C HIS A 308 -7.08 -16.42 13.31
N PHE A 309 -6.90 -17.44 12.46
CA PHE A 309 -7.75 -17.65 11.29
C PHE A 309 -9.22 -17.84 11.68
N LEU A 310 -9.52 -18.71 12.66
CA LEU A 310 -10.88 -18.97 13.12
C LEU A 310 -11.56 -17.74 13.72
N THR A 311 -10.82 -16.93 14.46
CA THR A 311 -11.34 -15.67 15.02
C THR A 311 -11.52 -14.62 13.93
N ASN A 312 -10.51 -14.44 13.08
CA ASN A 312 -10.51 -13.38 12.07
C ASN A 312 -11.50 -13.63 10.91
N ILE A 313 -11.88 -14.89 10.64
CA ILE A 313 -12.93 -15.18 9.64
C ILE A 313 -14.30 -14.64 10.09
N GLN A 314 -14.59 -14.69 11.39
CA GLN A 314 -15.81 -14.11 11.96
C GLN A 314 -15.80 -12.58 11.81
N HIS A 315 -14.67 -11.94 12.11
CA HIS A 315 -14.49 -10.51 11.92
C HIS A 315 -14.53 -10.10 10.43
N ALA A 316 -13.98 -10.92 9.53
CA ALA A 316 -14.09 -10.66 8.09
C ALA A 316 -15.54 -10.75 7.61
N TYR A 317 -16.29 -11.75 8.07
CA TYR A 317 -17.72 -11.83 7.82
C TYR A 317 -18.46 -10.59 8.36
N ALA A 318 -18.22 -10.22 9.61
CA ALA A 318 -18.83 -9.05 10.24
C ALA A 318 -18.49 -7.75 9.51
N PHE A 319 -17.25 -7.61 9.04
CA PHE A 319 -16.82 -6.47 8.23
C PHE A 319 -17.58 -6.40 6.91
N PHE A 320 -17.55 -7.45 6.07
CA PHE A 320 -18.18 -7.41 4.76
C PHE A 320 -19.71 -7.42 4.81
N SER A 321 -20.32 -8.05 5.81
CA SER A 321 -21.77 -8.04 6.05
C SER A 321 -22.26 -6.75 6.70
N GLY A 322 -21.36 -5.91 7.24
CA GLY A 322 -21.71 -4.65 7.91
C GLY A 322 -22.34 -4.82 9.29
N THR A 323 -22.20 -5.98 9.93
CA THR A 323 -22.85 -6.25 11.22
C THR A 323 -22.12 -5.63 12.42
N GLU A 324 -20.80 -5.47 12.37
CA GLU A 324 -20.01 -4.91 13.48
C GLU A 324 -19.54 -3.47 13.25
N SER A 325 -19.44 -3.03 12.01
CA SER A 325 -19.00 -1.67 11.74
C SER A 325 -19.49 -1.16 10.39
N ALA A 326 -20.04 0.03 10.39
CA ALA A 326 -20.44 0.75 9.17
C ALA A 326 -19.22 1.21 8.31
N TYR A 327 -18.01 0.73 8.63
CA TYR A 327 -16.77 1.27 8.09
C TYR A 327 -16.39 0.61 6.77
N GLY A 328 -16.66 1.29 5.71
CA GLY A 328 -15.92 0.99 4.49
C GLY A 328 -16.47 -0.11 3.60
N THR A 329 -17.65 -0.65 3.87
CA THR A 329 -18.29 -1.68 3.07
C THR A 329 -19.69 -1.29 2.60
N ILE A 330 -20.19 -2.02 1.60
CA ILE A 330 -21.55 -1.95 1.11
C ILE A 330 -22.15 -3.36 1.29
N PRO A 331 -22.86 -3.61 2.42
CA PRO A 331 -23.29 -4.96 2.81
C PRO A 331 -24.09 -5.71 1.74
N ILE A 332 -24.98 -5.02 1.04
CA ILE A 332 -25.79 -5.64 -0.02
C ILE A 332 -24.91 -6.24 -1.14
N LEU A 333 -23.78 -5.61 -1.47
CA LEU A 333 -22.87 -6.13 -2.49
C LEU A 333 -22.19 -7.43 -2.04
N PHE A 334 -21.93 -7.59 -0.74
CA PHE A 334 -21.39 -8.84 -0.19
C PHE A 334 -22.36 -10.00 -0.39
N TYR A 335 -23.63 -9.83 -0.05
CA TYR A 335 -24.64 -10.88 -0.23
C TYR A 335 -24.91 -11.20 -1.70
N ILE A 336 -24.95 -10.18 -2.57
CA ILE A 336 -25.09 -10.37 -4.02
C ILE A 336 -23.85 -11.10 -4.57
N SER A 337 -22.64 -10.82 -4.04
CA SER A 337 -21.41 -11.52 -4.43
C SER A 337 -21.45 -13.00 -4.06
N ILE A 338 -21.92 -13.34 -2.84
CA ILE A 338 -22.10 -14.74 -2.43
C ILE A 338 -23.07 -15.45 -3.38
N LEU A 339 -24.22 -14.85 -3.65
CA LEU A 339 -25.20 -15.40 -4.58
C LEU A 339 -24.59 -15.59 -5.98
N GLY A 340 -23.87 -14.60 -6.47
CA GLY A 340 -23.18 -14.66 -7.76
C GLY A 340 -22.11 -15.76 -7.82
N THR A 341 -21.39 -15.96 -6.76
CA THR A 341 -20.40 -17.02 -6.62
C THR A 341 -21.07 -18.40 -6.67
N LEU A 342 -22.14 -18.61 -5.89
CA LEU A 342 -22.89 -19.89 -5.88
C LEU A 342 -23.48 -20.22 -7.26
N ILE A 343 -24.14 -19.24 -7.90
CA ILE A 343 -24.69 -19.43 -9.25
C ILE A 343 -23.56 -19.67 -10.25
N GLY A 344 -22.43 -18.95 -10.13
CA GLY A 344 -21.26 -19.14 -10.98
C GLY A 344 -20.69 -20.56 -10.89
N ILE A 345 -20.56 -21.09 -9.67
CA ILE A 345 -20.10 -22.47 -9.44
C ILE A 345 -21.07 -23.48 -10.07
N ILE A 346 -22.38 -23.33 -9.81
CA ILE A 346 -23.40 -24.24 -10.40
C ILE A 346 -23.33 -24.18 -11.93
N HIS A 347 -23.23 -22.98 -12.51
CA HIS A 347 -23.14 -22.82 -13.95
C HIS A 347 -21.86 -23.43 -14.53
N LEU A 348 -20.72 -23.25 -13.85
CA LEU A 348 -19.45 -23.81 -14.22
C LEU A 348 -19.49 -25.35 -14.21
N ILE A 349 -20.07 -25.97 -13.18
CA ILE A 349 -20.21 -27.41 -13.06
C ILE A 349 -21.09 -27.96 -14.20
N ARG A 350 -22.23 -27.31 -14.48
CA ARG A 350 -23.17 -27.73 -15.51
C ARG A 350 -22.62 -27.60 -16.95
N ASN A 351 -21.84 -26.53 -17.19
CA ASN A 351 -21.40 -26.15 -18.53
C ASN A 351 -19.87 -26.26 -18.70
N HIS A 352 -19.15 -26.99 -17.85
CA HIS A 352 -17.69 -27.07 -17.87
C HIS A 352 -17.09 -27.45 -19.22
N LYS A 353 -17.79 -28.28 -20.00
CA LYS A 353 -17.36 -28.69 -21.34
C LYS A 353 -17.43 -27.57 -22.39
N GLN A 354 -18.23 -26.54 -22.16
CA GLN A 354 -18.40 -25.38 -23.05
C GLN A 354 -17.49 -24.20 -22.68
N VAL A 355 -16.94 -24.19 -21.47
CA VAL A 355 -16.06 -23.11 -21.01
C VAL A 355 -14.66 -23.34 -21.60
N PRO A 356 -14.05 -22.31 -22.23
CA PRO A 356 -12.69 -22.42 -22.76
C PRO A 356 -11.70 -22.84 -21.66
N HIS A 357 -10.80 -23.75 -21.97
CA HIS A 357 -9.81 -24.29 -21.04
C HIS A 357 -8.93 -23.17 -20.42
N THR A 358 -8.60 -22.12 -21.18
CA THR A 358 -7.88 -20.95 -20.71
C THR A 358 -8.64 -20.20 -19.62
N THR A 359 -9.97 -20.09 -19.74
CA THR A 359 -10.84 -19.49 -18.72
C THR A 359 -10.88 -20.35 -17.46
N LEU A 360 -10.93 -21.69 -17.58
CA LEU A 360 -10.88 -22.59 -16.41
C LEU A 360 -9.57 -22.46 -15.65
N ILE A 361 -8.43 -22.44 -16.36
CA ILE A 361 -7.11 -22.22 -15.75
C ILE A 361 -7.08 -20.88 -15.04
N PHE A 362 -7.59 -19.81 -15.66
CA PHE A 362 -7.63 -18.49 -15.07
C PHE A 362 -8.46 -18.47 -13.78
N ILE A 363 -9.69 -19.02 -13.81
CA ILE A 363 -10.56 -19.09 -12.62
C ILE A 363 -9.89 -19.90 -11.52
N PHE A 364 -9.28 -21.04 -11.84
CA PHE A 364 -8.59 -21.88 -10.86
C PHE A 364 -7.42 -21.13 -10.19
N ALA A 365 -6.56 -20.49 -10.98
CA ALA A 365 -5.45 -19.70 -10.45
C ALA A 365 -5.94 -18.51 -9.60
N ALA A 366 -6.99 -17.80 -10.04
CA ALA A 366 -7.57 -16.69 -9.30
C ALA A 366 -8.18 -17.16 -7.96
N THR A 367 -8.85 -18.31 -7.95
CA THR A 367 -9.40 -18.92 -6.72
C THR A 367 -8.29 -19.28 -5.74
N ILE A 368 -7.23 -19.95 -6.19
CA ILE A 368 -6.08 -20.29 -5.33
C ILE A 368 -5.44 -19.02 -4.77
N ALA A 369 -5.23 -18.01 -5.61
CA ALA A 369 -4.66 -16.73 -5.16
C ALA A 369 -5.53 -16.07 -4.08
N CYS A 370 -6.85 -16.03 -4.28
CA CYS A 370 -7.80 -15.51 -3.28
C CYS A 370 -7.72 -16.28 -1.96
N LEU A 371 -7.72 -17.61 -2.02
CA LEU A 371 -7.66 -18.47 -0.83
C LEU A 371 -6.34 -18.30 -0.09
N LEU A 372 -5.20 -18.24 -0.79
CA LEU A 372 -3.89 -18.03 -0.16
C LEU A 372 -3.79 -16.64 0.47
N GLN A 373 -4.27 -15.59 -0.20
CA GLN A 373 -4.32 -14.24 0.37
C GLN A 373 -5.23 -14.19 1.60
N ALA A 374 -6.40 -14.82 1.54
CA ALA A 374 -7.32 -14.92 2.67
C ALA A 374 -6.66 -15.67 3.84
N SER A 375 -6.02 -16.80 3.57
CA SER A 375 -5.32 -17.59 4.61
C SER A 375 -4.19 -16.80 5.26
N ALA A 376 -3.40 -16.07 4.49
CA ALA A 376 -2.33 -15.25 5.03
C ALA A 376 -2.85 -14.08 5.87
N ILE A 377 -3.88 -13.36 5.38
CA ILE A 377 -4.44 -12.22 6.10
C ILE A 377 -5.19 -12.67 7.34
N LEU A 378 -6.08 -13.65 7.22
CA LEU A 378 -6.89 -14.12 8.35
C LEU A 378 -6.09 -14.93 9.36
N GLY A 379 -5.04 -15.64 8.92
CA GLY A 379 -4.13 -16.36 9.82
C GLY A 379 -3.18 -15.45 10.60
N TYR A 380 -3.10 -14.16 10.25
CA TYR A 380 -2.22 -13.20 10.89
C TYR A 380 -2.87 -12.57 12.14
N ILE A 381 -2.08 -12.32 13.19
CA ILE A 381 -2.56 -11.76 14.47
C ILE A 381 -3.29 -10.41 14.29
N LEU A 382 -2.88 -9.60 13.32
CA LEU A 382 -3.52 -8.33 12.97
C LEU A 382 -4.54 -8.46 11.82
N GLY A 383 -5.00 -9.67 11.51
CA GLY A 383 -5.94 -9.96 10.42
C GLY A 383 -7.40 -9.61 10.72
N ASN A 384 -7.71 -9.06 11.88
CA ASN A 384 -9.06 -8.62 12.26
C ASN A 384 -9.50 -7.39 11.44
N LEU A 385 -10.33 -7.61 10.41
CA LEU A 385 -10.78 -6.57 9.48
C LEU A 385 -11.76 -5.56 10.10
N THR A 386 -12.28 -5.77 11.30
CA THR A 386 -13.13 -4.79 11.98
C THR A 386 -12.33 -3.69 12.68
N ARG A 387 -11.02 -3.91 12.86
CA ARG A 387 -10.12 -2.89 13.44
C ARG A 387 -9.73 -1.85 12.39
N PRO A 388 -9.80 -0.55 12.70
CA PRO A 388 -9.48 0.52 11.75
C PRO A 388 -8.13 0.37 11.04
N PHE A 389 -7.11 -0.09 11.76
CA PHE A 389 -5.79 -0.35 11.19
C PHE A 389 -5.78 -1.50 10.17
N SER A 390 -6.57 -2.55 10.39
CA SER A 390 -6.55 -3.78 9.59
C SER A 390 -7.52 -3.75 8.40
N ILE A 391 -8.49 -2.82 8.37
CA ILE A 391 -9.46 -2.65 7.28
C ILE A 391 -8.78 -2.64 5.90
N ARG A 392 -7.62 -2.00 5.80
CA ARG A 392 -6.82 -1.89 4.57
C ARG A 392 -6.46 -3.24 3.94
N LEU A 393 -6.33 -4.29 4.77
CA LEU A 393 -6.03 -5.63 4.29
C LEU A 393 -7.19 -6.22 3.46
N GLY A 394 -8.42 -5.74 3.71
CA GLY A 394 -9.61 -6.16 2.99
C GLY A 394 -9.69 -5.70 1.54
N ILE A 395 -8.92 -4.68 1.15
CA ILE A 395 -9.00 -4.08 -0.20
C ILE A 395 -8.66 -5.09 -1.32
N ILE A 396 -7.76 -6.03 -1.05
CA ILE A 396 -7.31 -7.02 -2.03
C ILE A 396 -8.43 -7.99 -2.45
N PHE A 397 -9.51 -8.10 -1.65
CA PHE A 397 -10.65 -8.96 -1.95
C PHE A 397 -11.70 -8.31 -2.85
N LEU A 398 -11.65 -6.98 -3.06
CA LEU A 398 -12.67 -6.25 -3.83
C LEU A 398 -12.89 -6.81 -5.24
N PRO A 399 -11.85 -7.12 -6.05
CA PRO A 399 -12.06 -7.73 -7.36
C PRO A 399 -12.79 -9.07 -7.31
N PHE A 400 -12.50 -9.86 -6.28
CA PHE A 400 -13.15 -11.17 -6.08
C PHE A 400 -14.61 -11.05 -5.61
N LEU A 401 -14.96 -9.96 -4.93
CA LEU A 401 -16.33 -9.65 -4.54
C LEU A 401 -17.14 -9.07 -5.71
N ILE A 402 -16.54 -8.23 -6.54
CA ILE A 402 -17.24 -7.52 -7.61
C ILE A 402 -17.43 -8.43 -8.84
N THR A 403 -16.45 -9.25 -9.18
CA THR A 403 -16.53 -10.11 -10.37
C THR A 403 -17.76 -11.05 -10.39
N PRO A 404 -18.14 -11.73 -9.29
CA PRO A 404 -19.37 -12.52 -9.24
C PRO A 404 -20.65 -11.71 -9.44
N ILE A 405 -20.67 -10.44 -8.98
CA ILE A 405 -21.79 -9.53 -9.21
C ILE A 405 -21.92 -9.24 -10.70
N ILE A 406 -20.81 -8.92 -11.37
CA ILE A 406 -20.80 -8.66 -12.82
C ILE A 406 -21.21 -9.92 -13.60
N TYR A 407 -20.81 -11.10 -13.11
CA TYR A 407 -21.24 -12.36 -13.70
C TYR A 407 -22.76 -12.58 -13.62
N LEU A 408 -23.39 -12.30 -12.46
CA LEU A 408 -24.85 -12.32 -12.33
C LEU A 408 -25.52 -11.36 -13.32
N CYS A 409 -24.99 -10.15 -13.43
CA CYS A 409 -25.47 -9.16 -14.37
C CYS A 409 -25.40 -9.66 -15.82
N HIS A 410 -24.30 -10.32 -16.16
CA HIS A 410 -24.13 -10.95 -17.48
C HIS A 410 -25.18 -12.01 -17.76
N LEU A 411 -25.49 -12.88 -16.82
CA LEU A 411 -26.54 -13.89 -16.97
C LEU A 411 -27.93 -13.30 -17.15
N ILE A 412 -28.24 -12.20 -16.44
CA ILE A 412 -29.54 -11.51 -16.51
C ILE A 412 -29.67 -10.77 -17.85
N THR A 413 -28.64 -10.03 -18.26
CA THR A 413 -28.69 -9.22 -19.49
C THR A 413 -28.70 -10.04 -20.75
N ASN A 414 -28.05 -11.20 -20.76
CA ASN A 414 -28.09 -12.12 -21.94
C ASN A 414 -29.47 -12.74 -22.18
N LYS A 415 -30.33 -12.81 -21.16
CA LYS A 415 -31.65 -13.44 -21.29
C LYS A 415 -32.75 -12.48 -21.75
N LYS A 416 -32.69 -11.18 -21.44
CA LYS A 416 -33.70 -10.19 -21.87
C LYS A 416 -33.14 -8.77 -21.81
N ASN A 417 -33.17 -8.05 -22.95
CA ASN A 417 -32.80 -6.62 -23.01
C ASN A 417 -33.64 -5.69 -22.13
N ILE A 418 -34.80 -6.16 -21.62
CA ILE A 418 -35.76 -5.39 -20.81
C ILE A 418 -35.21 -4.97 -19.44
N PHE A 419 -34.18 -5.68 -18.91
CA PHE A 419 -33.64 -5.42 -17.57
C PHE A 419 -32.48 -4.41 -17.53
N ILE A 420 -32.03 -3.87 -18.66
CA ILE A 420 -30.84 -3.00 -18.71
C ILE A 420 -31.10 -1.68 -17.97
N ALA A 421 -32.25 -1.04 -18.21
CA ALA A 421 -32.55 0.27 -17.61
C ALA A 421 -32.75 0.22 -16.08
N PRO A 422 -33.60 -0.67 -15.51
CA PRO A 422 -33.73 -0.75 -14.05
C PRO A 422 -32.44 -1.23 -13.37
N PHE A 423 -31.67 -2.04 -14.06
CA PHE A 423 -30.38 -2.51 -13.54
C PHE A 423 -29.31 -1.39 -13.50
N THR A 424 -29.20 -0.57 -14.56
CA THR A 424 -28.30 0.60 -14.55
C THR A 424 -28.72 1.60 -13.48
N LEU A 425 -30.01 1.82 -13.28
CA LEU A 425 -30.52 2.69 -12.22
C LEU A 425 -30.13 2.16 -10.83
N ALA A 426 -30.36 0.87 -10.55
CA ALA A 426 -30.01 0.27 -9.25
C ALA A 426 -28.50 0.37 -8.95
N THR A 427 -27.65 0.12 -9.95
CA THR A 427 -26.20 0.26 -9.79
C THR A 427 -25.75 1.69 -9.63
N THR A 428 -26.36 2.63 -10.30
CA THR A 428 -26.10 4.06 -10.10
C THR A 428 -26.43 4.47 -8.67
N VAL A 429 -27.58 4.04 -8.14
CA VAL A 429 -27.95 4.27 -6.74
C VAL A 429 -26.94 3.66 -5.77
N ILE A 430 -26.47 2.43 -6.02
CA ILE A 430 -25.46 1.77 -5.18
C ILE A 430 -24.13 2.54 -5.21
N ILE A 431 -23.71 3.05 -6.38
CA ILE A 431 -22.48 3.85 -6.51
C ILE A 431 -22.60 5.13 -5.70
N PHE A 432 -23.69 5.87 -5.84
CA PHE A 432 -23.90 7.10 -5.06
C PHE A 432 -24.05 6.82 -3.56
N TRP A 433 -24.67 5.70 -3.19
CA TRP A 433 -24.75 5.29 -1.79
C TRP A 433 -23.37 4.97 -1.21
N GLY A 434 -22.54 4.19 -1.92
CA GLY A 434 -21.18 3.88 -1.51
C GLY A 434 -20.32 5.14 -1.32
N TRP A 435 -20.41 6.09 -2.24
CA TRP A 435 -19.75 7.39 -2.12
C TRP A 435 -20.28 8.20 -0.93
N SER A 436 -21.58 8.19 -0.69
CA SER A 436 -22.17 8.85 0.50
C SER A 436 -21.69 8.22 1.81
N VAL A 437 -21.54 6.89 1.87
CA VAL A 437 -20.97 6.21 3.04
C VAL A 437 -19.51 6.61 3.23
N ALA A 438 -18.74 6.63 2.15
CA ALA A 438 -17.32 7.03 2.20
C ALA A 438 -17.13 8.48 2.68
N SER A 439 -18.02 9.40 2.30
CA SER A 439 -17.92 10.80 2.72
C SER A 439 -18.24 11.04 4.21
N LYS A 440 -19.06 10.17 4.82
CA LYS A 440 -19.54 10.34 6.20
C LYS A 440 -18.69 9.65 7.25
N ASN A 441 -17.97 8.58 6.89
CA ASN A 441 -17.29 7.70 7.82
C ASN A 441 -15.82 7.60 7.50
N THR A 442 -15.00 8.32 8.25
CA THR A 442 -13.57 8.03 8.34
C THR A 442 -13.29 7.24 9.64
N PRO A 443 -13.29 5.90 9.60
CA PRO A 443 -13.03 5.06 10.78
C PRO A 443 -11.69 5.39 11.44
N ILE A 444 -10.83 6.04 10.69
CA ILE A 444 -9.48 6.43 11.03
C ILE A 444 -9.45 7.72 11.86
N GLN A 445 -10.45 8.59 11.74
CA GLN A 445 -10.54 9.83 12.55
C GLN A 445 -10.57 9.55 14.06
N ASN A 446 -11.02 8.36 14.47
CA ASN A 446 -11.05 7.93 15.86
C ASN A 446 -9.74 7.25 16.30
N LEU A 447 -8.78 7.04 15.40
CA LEU A 447 -7.47 6.52 15.79
C LEU A 447 -6.70 7.60 16.55
N ARG A 448 -6.23 7.25 17.76
CA ARG A 448 -5.44 8.14 18.61
C ARG A 448 -4.29 8.81 17.87
N LEU A 449 -3.50 8.03 17.11
CA LEU A 449 -2.38 8.56 16.34
C LEU A 449 -2.82 9.53 15.23
N TYR A 450 -3.97 9.32 14.61
CA TYR A 450 -4.52 10.24 13.62
C TYR A 450 -4.88 11.59 14.25
N GLN A 451 -5.59 11.56 15.40
CA GLN A 451 -5.99 12.77 16.11
C GLN A 451 -4.77 13.58 16.59
N ILE A 452 -3.74 12.88 17.10
CA ILE A 452 -2.47 13.50 17.50
C ILE A 452 -1.79 14.16 16.29
N ASN A 453 -1.68 13.43 15.18
CA ASN A 453 -1.01 13.94 13.98
C ASN A 453 -1.74 15.15 13.40
N GLN A 454 -3.07 15.10 13.37
CA GLN A 454 -3.86 16.23 12.88
C GLN A 454 -3.65 17.45 13.76
N ALA A 455 -3.73 17.30 15.09
CA ALA A 455 -3.51 18.39 16.02
C ALA A 455 -2.08 18.98 15.88
N TYR A 456 -1.07 18.15 15.69
CA TYR A 456 0.31 18.61 15.44
C TYR A 456 0.42 19.32 14.09
N THR A 457 -0.17 18.75 13.04
CA THR A 457 -0.14 19.35 11.70
C THR A 457 -0.79 20.73 11.71
N ASP A 458 -1.99 20.85 12.27
CA ASP A 458 -2.71 22.12 12.36
C ASP A 458 -1.93 23.16 13.16
N PHE A 459 -1.41 22.76 14.34
CA PHE A 459 -0.60 23.64 15.18
C PHE A 459 0.67 24.13 14.46
N PHE A 460 1.43 23.22 13.84
CA PHE A 460 2.70 23.60 13.20
C PHE A 460 2.51 24.32 11.87
N GLN A 461 1.39 24.12 11.17
CA GLN A 461 1.05 24.94 10.01
C GLN A 461 0.78 26.39 10.39
N GLU A 462 0.18 26.63 11.56
CA GLU A 462 -0.12 27.97 12.07
C GLU A 462 1.10 28.63 12.72
N GLN A 463 1.79 27.91 13.62
CA GLN A 463 2.84 28.50 14.48
C GLN A 463 4.25 28.46 13.87
N ASP A 464 4.51 27.57 12.92
CA ASP A 464 5.80 27.41 12.23
C ASP A 464 5.63 27.07 10.74
N PRO A 465 4.97 27.94 9.94
CA PRO A 465 4.73 27.68 8.52
C PRO A 465 6.04 27.58 7.71
N GLN A 466 7.12 28.23 8.16
CA GLN A 466 8.43 28.21 7.51
C GLN A 466 9.29 27.01 7.89
N LYS A 467 8.82 26.15 8.82
CA LYS A 467 9.52 24.93 9.27
C LYS A 467 10.92 25.18 9.82
N GLN A 468 11.09 26.28 10.56
CA GLN A 468 12.37 26.70 11.14
C GLN A 468 12.53 26.32 12.61
N ALA A 469 11.52 25.68 13.19
CA ALA A 469 11.58 25.21 14.57
C ALA A 469 12.17 23.81 14.69
N LEU A 470 12.80 23.52 15.84
CA LEU A 470 13.14 22.16 16.25
C LEU A 470 12.02 21.58 17.13
N ILE A 471 11.58 20.37 16.81
CA ILE A 471 10.52 19.66 17.51
C ILE A 471 11.13 18.52 18.32
N ILE A 472 10.97 18.53 19.64
CA ILE A 472 11.32 17.40 20.51
C ILE A 472 10.04 16.59 20.76
N SER A 473 10.00 15.36 20.23
CA SER A 473 8.80 14.54 20.25
C SER A 473 9.12 13.05 20.34
N PRO A 474 8.29 12.23 21.03
CA PRO A 474 8.39 10.79 20.93
C PRO A 474 8.02 10.26 19.52
N TYR A 475 7.40 11.11 18.70
CA TYR A 475 6.98 10.83 17.32
C TYR A 475 7.83 11.59 16.29
N SER A 476 9.13 11.84 16.55
CA SER A 476 10.03 12.60 15.67
C SER A 476 9.95 12.17 14.20
N ARG A 477 9.90 10.86 13.93
CA ARG A 477 9.77 10.29 12.58
C ARG A 477 8.52 10.73 11.79
N CYS A 478 7.51 11.28 12.46
CA CYS A 478 6.31 11.78 11.78
C CYS A 478 6.50 13.17 11.19
N PHE A 479 7.47 13.92 11.70
CA PHE A 479 7.78 15.28 11.27
C PHE A 479 8.86 15.33 10.18
N VAL A 480 9.81 14.40 10.22
CA VAL A 480 10.95 14.37 9.29
C VAL A 480 10.49 14.31 7.82
N PRO A 481 9.50 13.46 7.42
CA PRO A 481 9.02 13.47 6.04
C PRO A 481 8.33 14.76 5.59
N ASP A 482 7.89 15.61 6.52
CA ASP A 482 7.40 16.96 6.24
C ASP A 482 8.53 18.01 6.23
N GLN A 483 9.80 17.59 6.24
CA GLN A 483 10.98 18.46 6.30
C GLN A 483 10.97 19.39 7.50
N ARG A 484 10.51 18.91 8.66
CA ARG A 484 10.60 19.60 9.94
C ARG A 484 11.70 19.01 10.77
N SER A 485 12.55 19.86 11.34
CA SER A 485 13.58 19.42 12.28
C SER A 485 12.94 18.75 13.48
N ALA A 486 13.27 17.47 13.71
CA ALA A 486 12.67 16.71 14.79
C ALA A 486 13.64 15.70 15.39
N ILE A 487 13.63 15.62 16.74
CA ILE A 487 14.46 14.70 17.53
C ILE A 487 13.63 14.05 18.64
N THR A 488 14.14 12.96 19.19
CA THR A 488 13.54 12.28 20.34
C THR A 488 13.95 12.93 21.65
N PHE A 489 13.19 12.66 22.72
CA PHE A 489 13.56 13.08 24.08
C PHE A 489 14.88 12.48 24.55
N ASN A 490 15.17 11.23 24.14
CA ASN A 490 16.43 10.57 24.51
C ASN A 490 17.63 11.34 23.93
N TYR A 491 17.58 11.64 22.63
CA TYR A 491 18.64 12.44 21.99
C TYR A 491 18.75 13.83 22.61
N ALA A 492 17.62 14.48 22.87
CA ALA A 492 17.59 15.80 23.47
C ALA A 492 18.22 15.83 24.88
N ASN A 493 17.94 14.81 25.69
CA ASN A 493 18.51 14.68 27.03
C ASN A 493 20.01 14.42 27.01
N GLN A 494 20.53 13.73 26.01
CA GLN A 494 21.97 13.44 25.87
C GLN A 494 22.77 14.61 25.29
N ASN A 495 22.16 15.40 24.39
CA ASN A 495 22.84 16.43 23.59
C ASN A 495 22.28 17.83 23.84
N TRP A 496 21.83 18.12 25.07
CA TRP A 496 21.12 19.34 25.40
C TRP A 496 21.90 20.63 25.08
N GLN A 497 23.21 20.66 25.36
CA GLN A 497 24.07 21.82 25.09
C GLN A 497 24.15 22.12 23.59
N GLU A 498 24.27 21.09 22.75
CA GLU A 498 24.29 21.22 21.29
C GLU A 498 22.96 21.79 20.78
N ILE A 499 21.83 21.28 21.30
CA ILE A 499 20.49 21.74 20.93
C ILE A 499 20.29 23.21 21.28
N MET A 500 20.71 23.61 22.46
CA MET A 500 20.66 25.03 22.88
C MET A 500 21.61 25.90 22.04
N GLY A 501 22.76 25.36 21.60
CA GLY A 501 23.65 25.98 20.63
C GLY A 501 22.97 26.27 19.29
N HIS A 502 22.17 25.34 18.76
CA HIS A 502 21.40 25.56 17.52
C HIS A 502 20.39 26.71 17.64
N LEU A 503 19.78 26.89 18.82
CA LEU A 503 18.89 28.02 19.10
C LEU A 503 19.67 29.33 19.18
N GLN A 504 20.83 29.35 19.87
CA GLN A 504 21.65 30.53 20.03
C GLN A 504 22.29 31.01 18.72
N ASN A 505 22.73 30.10 17.89
CA ASN A 505 23.36 30.38 16.60
C ASN A 505 22.35 30.67 15.47
N GLY A 506 21.04 30.63 15.77
CA GLY A 506 20.00 30.90 14.79
C GLY A 506 19.79 29.79 13.76
N THR A 507 20.37 28.59 13.98
CA THR A 507 20.10 27.40 13.12
C THR A 507 18.64 27.00 13.20
N VAL A 508 18.04 27.13 14.40
CA VAL A 508 16.59 27.01 14.62
C VAL A 508 16.08 28.25 15.37
N ASN A 509 14.90 28.71 15.02
CA ASN A 509 14.33 29.93 15.60
C ASN A 509 13.59 29.69 16.92
N LYS A 510 13.06 28.47 17.09
CA LYS A 510 12.26 28.05 18.25
C LYS A 510 12.48 26.58 18.52
N ILE A 511 12.27 26.17 19.78
CA ILE A 511 12.22 24.75 20.15
C ILE A 511 10.84 24.46 20.74
N TYR A 512 10.13 23.53 20.16
CA TYR A 512 8.87 23.02 20.66
C TYR A 512 9.04 21.63 21.27
N ILE A 513 8.31 21.38 22.34
CA ILE A 513 8.30 20.11 23.05
C ILE A 513 6.90 19.53 23.00
N CYS A 514 6.76 18.33 22.40
CA CYS A 514 5.53 17.59 22.33
C CYS A 514 5.53 16.48 23.40
N GLN A 515 4.94 16.73 24.55
CA GLN A 515 4.88 15.81 25.68
C GLN A 515 3.56 15.02 25.68
N ILE A 516 3.65 13.81 26.23
CA ILE A 516 2.47 13.02 26.60
C ILE A 516 2.44 12.96 28.12
N ALA A 517 1.33 13.36 28.72
CA ALA A 517 1.11 13.35 30.15
C ALA A 517 -0.16 12.55 30.49
N ASP A 518 -0.17 11.97 31.66
CA ASP A 518 -1.37 11.32 32.19
C ASP A 518 -2.46 12.36 32.49
N ALA A 519 -3.71 12.11 32.09
CA ALA A 519 -4.78 13.09 32.19
C ALA A 519 -5.23 13.35 33.65
N GLN A 520 -5.04 12.40 34.57
CA GLN A 520 -5.42 12.54 35.97
C GLN A 520 -4.34 13.25 36.77
N THR A 521 -3.09 12.83 36.61
CA THR A 521 -1.96 13.35 37.39
C THR A 521 -1.28 14.56 36.76
N LYS A 522 -1.55 14.80 35.47
CA LYS A 522 -0.87 15.81 34.61
C LYS A 522 0.65 15.65 34.55
N THR A 523 1.18 14.50 34.97
CA THR A 523 2.62 14.24 34.97
C THR A 523 3.04 13.68 33.59
N PRO A 524 4.13 14.21 32.99
CA PRO A 524 4.65 13.65 31.74
C PRO A 524 5.08 12.20 31.92
N HIS A 525 4.78 11.37 30.92
CA HIS A 525 5.28 10.00 30.86
C HIS A 525 6.83 10.01 30.81
N ASN A 526 7.47 9.00 31.39
CA ASN A 526 8.94 8.94 31.51
C ASN A 526 9.68 9.13 30.18
N ASN A 527 9.14 8.56 29.08
CA ASN A 527 9.72 8.66 27.74
C ASN A 527 9.49 10.03 27.05
N THR A 528 8.77 10.95 27.69
CA THR A 528 8.50 12.31 27.19
C THR A 528 8.94 13.39 28.19
N ARG A 529 9.84 13.04 29.13
CA ARG A 529 10.36 13.94 30.15
C ARG A 529 11.74 14.46 29.75
N LEU A 530 11.91 15.77 29.79
CA LEU A 530 13.24 16.40 29.80
C LEU A 530 13.86 16.26 31.17
N THR A 531 15.14 15.86 31.19
CA THR A 531 15.94 15.79 32.43
C THR A 531 16.57 17.14 32.80
N HIS A 532 16.64 18.05 31.85
CA HIS A 532 17.21 19.40 32.02
C HIS A 532 16.17 20.41 32.51
N ASN A 533 16.60 21.34 33.35
CA ASN A 533 15.76 22.43 33.82
C ASN A 533 15.55 23.46 32.70
N ALA A 534 14.46 23.30 31.95
CA ALA A 534 14.05 24.26 30.94
C ALA A 534 12.70 24.88 31.33
N ARG A 535 12.58 26.17 31.15
CA ARG A 535 11.28 26.84 31.35
C ARG A 535 10.41 26.58 30.16
N LEU A 536 9.33 25.82 30.39
CA LEU A 536 8.36 25.45 29.38
C LEU A 536 7.15 26.39 29.46
N ASN A 537 6.83 27.03 28.34
CA ASN A 537 5.60 27.80 28.18
C ASN A 537 4.57 26.90 27.43
N PRO A 538 3.53 26.38 28.09
CA PRO A 538 2.49 25.62 27.45
C PRO A 538 1.74 26.50 26.41
N LEU A 539 1.55 25.99 25.21
CA LEU A 539 0.85 26.68 24.13
C LEU A 539 -0.51 26.05 23.83
N THR A 540 -0.57 24.73 23.83
CA THR A 540 -1.81 23.99 23.58
C THR A 540 -1.79 22.62 24.25
N GLU A 541 -2.96 22.13 24.59
CA GLU A 541 -3.19 20.80 25.14
C GLU A 541 -4.38 20.14 24.43
N LEU A 542 -4.24 18.85 24.11
CA LEU A 542 -5.29 18.04 23.55
C LEU A 542 -5.45 16.77 24.39
N GLN A 543 -6.62 16.54 24.95
CA GLN A 543 -6.91 15.31 25.68
C GLN A 543 -7.46 14.24 24.73
N ILE A 544 -6.82 13.07 24.71
CA ILE A 544 -7.25 11.91 23.94
C ILE A 544 -7.25 10.69 24.88
N GLY A 545 -8.42 10.26 25.30
CA GLY A 545 -8.57 9.18 26.27
C GLY A 545 -7.97 9.53 27.63
N ALA A 546 -7.08 8.68 28.13
CA ALA A 546 -6.39 8.85 29.41
C ALA A 546 -5.12 9.74 29.33
N ASP A 547 -4.78 10.28 28.15
CA ASP A 547 -3.56 11.07 27.95
C ASP A 547 -3.86 12.51 27.53
N ILE A 548 -2.98 13.40 27.94
CA ILE A 548 -2.90 14.78 27.48
C ILE A 548 -1.67 14.92 26.58
N PHE A 549 -1.88 15.41 25.38
CA PHE A 549 -0.83 15.82 24.44
C PHE A 549 -0.62 17.31 24.58
N ARG A 550 0.54 17.68 25.09
CA ARG A 550 0.90 19.06 25.38
C ARG A 550 2.00 19.53 24.44
N ILE A 551 1.82 20.68 23.80
CA ILE A 551 2.88 21.36 23.08
C ILE A 551 3.30 22.58 23.90
N SER A 552 4.58 22.65 24.20
CA SER A 552 5.20 23.76 24.94
C SER A 552 6.36 24.33 24.14
N GLN A 553 6.62 25.62 24.29
CA GLN A 553 7.81 26.28 23.75
C GLN A 553 8.84 26.45 24.85
N ILE A 554 10.12 26.22 24.52
CA ILE A 554 11.22 26.53 25.40
C ILE A 554 11.44 28.04 25.39
N SER A 555 11.45 28.64 26.57
CA SER A 555 11.91 30.02 26.76
C SER A 555 13.41 30.04 26.99
N PRO A 556 14.19 30.88 26.26
CA PRO A 556 15.60 31.08 26.59
C PRO A 556 15.72 31.50 28.04
N GLN A 557 16.57 30.85 28.81
CA GLN A 557 16.96 31.37 30.11
C GLN A 557 17.77 32.63 29.84
N LYS A 558 17.33 33.78 30.40
CA LYS A 558 18.09 35.03 30.37
C LYS A 558 19.37 34.89 31.17
#